data_aa8e3ee0516a2659fb3252a051368dca
#
_entry.id   aa8e3ee0516a2659fb3252a051368dca
#
_cell.length_a   1.000
_cell.length_b   1.000
_cell.length_c   1.000
_cell.angle_alpha   90.00
_cell.angle_beta   90.00
_cell.angle_gamma   90.00
#
_symmetry.space_group_name_H-M   'P 1'
#
loop_
_entity.id
_entity.type
_entity.pdbx_description
1 polymer ?
#
loop_
_entity_poly.entity_id
_entity_poly.type
_entity_poly.pdbx_seq_one_letter_code
_entity_poly.pdbx_strand_id
1 'polypeptide(L)'
;MKILQTIAEFGAHWGGITTCTYDLLSALHKQGGDVDLLTLLPKDSTDRLLGNGEEWIHALKNDSITPFAYSANFKRWLDINYSQYDILHTNGVWLYVHHATCVMARKLGKPYVITTHGMLYPDAIKRSYWKKWPLLKLCFHKDIMQADCLHATCKQEMEHIRAFGYKGPVAIIPNPMVLPTPPSAKRSPKGKKVFGFLGRLHPRKKVENLFYGLEMLKERQDECEIWIMGSGLPEYESFLKSEVKKLGLKNVKFLGFVNGQEKYEKLVQLSTLFVPSDFENFGMIVTEALSVGTPVMASLGTPWEELNKQHCGWWCDRTPENIAKVMLQVLDMSSKELEEMGERGKAMVEENYAAMQVANKMLQLYSWLLNDGEKPSFVYEV
;
A
#
# COMPACT_ATOMS: atom_id res chain seq x y z
N MET A 1 -8.06 26.69 -2.76
CA MET A 1 -7.04 25.82 -3.35
C MET A 1 -7.77 24.68 -4.04
N LYS A 2 -7.69 24.63 -5.37
CA LYS A 2 -8.29 23.57 -6.18
C LYS A 2 -7.20 22.63 -6.74
N ILE A 3 -7.35 21.32 -6.50
CA ILE A 3 -6.32 20.32 -6.77
C ILE A 3 -6.82 19.36 -7.83
N LEU A 4 -5.98 19.02 -8.81
CA LEU A 4 -6.24 17.93 -9.72
C LEU A 4 -5.29 16.77 -9.42
N GLN A 5 -5.85 15.65 -8.98
CA GLN A 5 -5.12 14.39 -8.97
C GLN A 5 -5.34 13.61 -10.26
N THR A 6 -4.33 12.87 -10.69
CA THR A 6 -4.41 12.04 -11.91
C THR A 6 -3.89 10.63 -11.65
N ILE A 7 -4.55 9.66 -12.28
CA ILE A 7 -4.15 8.25 -12.28
C ILE A 7 -4.53 7.62 -13.63
N ALA A 8 -3.78 6.63 -14.09
CA ALA A 8 -4.00 6.09 -15.44
C ALA A 8 -5.32 5.35 -15.60
N GLU A 9 -5.63 4.43 -14.70
CA GLU A 9 -6.90 3.69 -14.63
C GLU A 9 -7.33 3.56 -13.18
N PHE A 10 -8.64 3.57 -12.92
CA PHE A 10 -9.19 3.61 -11.57
C PHE A 10 -10.23 2.51 -11.34
N GLY A 11 -9.84 1.27 -11.65
CA GLY A 11 -10.66 0.08 -11.47
C GLY A 11 -10.53 -0.54 -10.09
N ALA A 12 -11.59 -1.17 -9.60
CA ALA A 12 -11.63 -1.82 -8.30
C ALA A 12 -10.68 -3.04 -8.20
N HIS A 13 -10.36 -3.68 -9.33
CA HIS A 13 -9.45 -4.83 -9.38
C HIS A 13 -7.94 -4.47 -9.42
N TRP A 14 -7.62 -3.19 -9.63
CA TRP A 14 -6.21 -2.74 -9.69
C TRP A 14 -5.48 -2.76 -8.36
N GLY A 15 -6.18 -2.97 -7.24
CA GLY A 15 -5.59 -3.21 -5.92
C GLY A 15 -5.16 -1.95 -5.17
N GLY A 16 -4.10 -2.07 -4.38
CA GLY A 16 -3.76 -1.11 -3.33
C GLY A 16 -3.62 0.36 -3.76
N ILE A 17 -3.07 0.67 -4.94
CA ILE A 17 -2.85 2.06 -5.38
C ILE A 17 -4.19 2.77 -5.60
N THR A 18 -5.12 2.15 -6.33
CA THR A 18 -6.44 2.74 -6.60
C THR A 18 -7.26 2.89 -5.32
N THR A 19 -7.25 1.88 -4.45
CA THR A 19 -7.94 1.94 -3.16
C THR A 19 -7.39 3.06 -2.28
N CYS A 20 -6.06 3.14 -2.10
CA CYS A 20 -5.44 4.20 -1.31
C CYS A 20 -5.71 5.60 -1.90
N THR A 21 -5.69 5.75 -3.23
CA THR A 21 -6.02 7.03 -3.87
C THR A 21 -7.47 7.41 -3.62
N TYR A 22 -8.41 6.45 -3.73
CA TYR A 22 -9.82 6.70 -3.44
C TYR A 22 -10.05 7.09 -1.98
N ASP A 23 -9.45 6.37 -1.05
CA ASP A 23 -9.58 6.61 0.39
C ASP A 23 -9.02 7.99 0.76
N LEU A 24 -7.89 8.39 0.16
CA LEU A 24 -7.31 9.71 0.34
C LEU A 24 -8.24 10.82 -0.17
N LEU A 25 -8.72 10.70 -1.41
CA LEU A 25 -9.59 11.70 -2.03
C LEU A 25 -10.90 11.84 -1.29
N SER A 26 -11.52 10.71 -0.90
CA SER A 26 -12.73 10.72 -0.09
C SER A 26 -12.54 11.41 1.26
N ALA A 27 -11.36 11.21 1.89
CA ALA A 27 -11.04 11.88 3.15
C ALA A 27 -10.77 13.38 2.95
N LEU A 28 -10.11 13.77 1.86
CA LEU A 28 -9.90 15.18 1.50
C LEU A 28 -11.23 15.90 1.29
N HIS A 29 -12.19 15.31 0.58
CA HIS A 29 -13.53 15.86 0.39
C HIS A 29 -14.29 16.01 1.72
N LYS A 30 -14.23 15.00 2.60
CA LYS A 30 -14.84 15.07 3.93
C LYS A 30 -14.29 16.22 4.79
N GLN A 31 -13.09 16.68 4.50
CA GLN A 31 -12.46 17.82 5.15
C GLN A 31 -12.72 19.17 4.42
N GLY A 32 -13.56 19.17 3.40
CA GLY A 32 -13.87 20.35 2.60
C GLY A 32 -12.79 20.71 1.56
N GLY A 33 -11.89 19.77 1.24
CA GLY A 33 -10.90 19.96 0.18
C GLY A 33 -11.52 19.94 -1.21
N ASP A 34 -11.16 20.90 -2.05
CA ASP A 34 -11.59 20.97 -3.46
C ASP A 34 -10.59 20.20 -4.33
N VAL A 35 -10.83 18.90 -4.48
CA VAL A 35 -9.91 17.95 -5.17
C VAL A 35 -10.66 17.14 -6.19
N ASP A 36 -10.27 17.21 -7.44
CA ASP A 36 -10.79 16.37 -8.52
C ASP A 36 -9.81 15.25 -8.90
N LEU A 37 -10.35 14.14 -9.38
CA LEU A 37 -9.59 13.03 -9.97
C LEU A 37 -9.84 12.94 -11.47
N LEU A 38 -8.79 12.98 -12.29
CA LEU A 38 -8.86 12.66 -13.71
C LEU A 38 -8.27 11.28 -13.97
N THR A 39 -9.04 10.42 -14.63
CA THR A 39 -8.63 9.04 -14.93
C THR A 39 -9.23 8.54 -16.24
N LEU A 40 -8.75 7.39 -16.70
CA LEU A 40 -9.37 6.63 -17.79
C LEU A 40 -10.22 5.51 -17.22
N LEU A 41 -11.36 5.23 -17.84
CA LEU A 41 -12.17 4.06 -17.51
C LEU A 41 -11.34 2.78 -17.68
N PRO A 42 -11.53 1.76 -16.84
CA PRO A 42 -10.89 0.47 -17.03
C PRO A 42 -11.13 -0.08 -18.44
N LYS A 43 -10.10 -0.65 -19.08
CA LYS A 43 -10.25 -1.32 -20.38
C LYS A 43 -11.05 -2.61 -20.27
N ASP A 44 -10.89 -3.31 -19.17
CA ASP A 44 -11.68 -4.50 -18.88
C ASP A 44 -13.08 -4.06 -18.44
N SER A 45 -14.09 -4.41 -19.25
CA SER A 45 -15.49 -4.09 -18.97
C SER A 45 -16.05 -4.81 -17.74
N THR A 46 -15.36 -5.81 -17.21
CA THR A 46 -15.73 -6.51 -15.96
C THR A 46 -15.20 -5.77 -14.73
N ASP A 47 -14.20 -4.89 -14.88
CA ASP A 47 -13.70 -4.06 -13.80
C ASP A 47 -14.56 -2.81 -13.62
N ARG A 48 -14.97 -2.55 -12.39
CA ARG A 48 -15.81 -1.41 -12.05
C ARG A 48 -14.96 -0.21 -11.69
N LEU A 49 -15.35 0.97 -12.18
CA LEU A 49 -14.79 2.24 -11.73
C LEU A 49 -15.00 2.37 -10.22
N LEU A 50 -13.92 2.63 -9.48
CA LEU A 50 -13.99 2.90 -8.05
C LEU A 50 -14.63 4.30 -7.85
N GLY A 51 -15.58 4.43 -6.91
CA GLY A 51 -16.30 5.69 -6.68
C GLY A 51 -17.20 6.13 -7.84
N ASN A 52 -17.76 5.17 -8.59
CA ASN A 52 -18.68 5.50 -9.69
C ASN A 52 -19.87 6.33 -9.19
N GLY A 53 -20.09 7.49 -9.80
CA GLY A 53 -21.16 8.44 -9.42
C GLY A 53 -20.67 9.60 -8.55
N GLU A 54 -19.41 9.61 -8.10
CA GLU A 54 -18.82 10.76 -7.42
C GLU A 54 -18.53 11.89 -8.44
N GLU A 55 -19.03 13.09 -8.20
CA GLU A 55 -18.92 14.24 -9.13
C GLU A 55 -17.48 14.71 -9.35
N TRP A 56 -16.61 14.48 -8.38
CA TRP A 56 -15.19 14.83 -8.43
C TRP A 56 -14.33 13.81 -9.21
N ILE A 57 -14.92 12.72 -9.74
CA ILE A 57 -14.21 11.74 -10.56
C ILE A 57 -14.52 11.96 -12.04
N HIS A 58 -13.56 12.51 -12.77
CA HIS A 58 -13.62 12.69 -14.22
C HIS A 58 -13.05 11.46 -14.92
N ALA A 59 -13.88 10.42 -15.10
CA ALA A 59 -13.49 9.19 -15.77
C ALA A 59 -13.78 9.26 -17.27
N LEU A 60 -12.73 9.30 -18.08
CA LEU A 60 -12.82 9.42 -19.52
C LEU A 60 -12.85 8.07 -20.21
N LYS A 61 -13.51 7.98 -21.38
CA LYS A 61 -13.44 6.79 -22.22
C LYS A 61 -11.98 6.47 -22.53
N ASN A 62 -11.59 5.24 -22.26
CA ASN A 62 -10.21 4.77 -22.45
C ASN A 62 -9.93 4.51 -23.92
N ASP A 63 -9.24 5.44 -24.56
CA ASP A 63 -8.74 5.38 -25.93
C ASP A 63 -7.23 5.10 -25.98
N SER A 64 -6.65 4.68 -24.86
CA SER A 64 -5.21 4.57 -24.73
C SER A 64 -4.61 3.49 -25.62
N ILE A 65 -3.48 3.85 -26.27
CA ILE A 65 -2.65 2.96 -27.07
C ILE A 65 -1.37 2.58 -26.31
N THR A 66 -1.08 1.28 -26.36
CA THR A 66 0.10 0.70 -25.69
C THR A 66 1.37 0.88 -26.53
N PRO A 67 2.58 0.81 -25.91
CA PRO A 67 2.84 0.48 -24.48
C PRO A 67 2.82 1.68 -23.53
N PHE A 68 2.80 2.91 -24.06
CA PHE A 68 2.93 4.16 -23.29
C PHE A 68 1.59 4.63 -22.70
N ALA A 69 0.50 3.99 -23.10
CA ALA A 69 -0.86 4.36 -22.75
C ALA A 69 -1.22 5.82 -23.13
N TYR A 70 -0.78 6.26 -24.33
CA TYR A 70 -1.18 7.55 -24.85
C TYR A 70 -2.70 7.61 -25.03
N SER A 71 -3.33 8.67 -24.53
CA SER A 71 -4.77 8.93 -24.63
C SER A 71 -5.02 10.35 -25.14
N ALA A 72 -5.69 10.46 -26.27
CA ALA A 72 -6.08 11.74 -26.84
C ALA A 72 -7.22 12.39 -26.02
N ASN A 73 -8.13 11.57 -25.48
CA ASN A 73 -9.20 12.05 -24.61
C ASN A 73 -8.64 12.68 -23.33
N PHE A 74 -7.67 12.02 -22.70
CA PHE A 74 -7.01 12.54 -21.49
C PHE A 74 -6.31 13.88 -21.79
N LYS A 75 -5.53 13.92 -22.88
CA LYS A 75 -4.86 15.17 -23.30
C LYS A 75 -5.82 16.31 -23.54
N ARG A 76 -6.89 16.07 -24.30
CA ARG A 76 -7.89 17.10 -24.64
C ARG A 76 -8.58 17.63 -23.39
N TRP A 77 -8.99 16.74 -22.48
CA TRP A 77 -9.63 17.16 -21.24
C TRP A 77 -8.69 18.03 -20.41
N LEU A 78 -7.44 17.59 -20.27
CA LEU A 78 -6.43 18.32 -19.53
C LEU A 78 -6.16 19.71 -20.17
N ASP A 79 -5.99 19.79 -21.50
CA ASP A 79 -5.79 21.06 -22.23
C ASP A 79 -6.92 22.07 -22.00
N ILE A 80 -8.16 21.61 -21.79
CA ILE A 80 -9.33 22.47 -21.59
C ILE A 80 -9.50 22.90 -20.13
N ASN A 81 -9.30 21.99 -19.18
CA ASN A 81 -9.78 22.15 -17.82
C ASN A 81 -8.68 22.51 -16.79
N TYR A 82 -7.40 22.26 -17.11
CA TYR A 82 -6.33 22.38 -16.13
C TYR A 82 -6.14 23.79 -15.53
N SER A 83 -6.54 24.85 -16.27
CA SER A 83 -6.33 26.25 -15.84
C SER A 83 -7.02 26.60 -14.53
N GLN A 84 -8.10 25.90 -14.19
CA GLN A 84 -8.86 26.09 -12.96
C GLN A 84 -8.20 25.49 -11.71
N TYR A 85 -7.18 24.65 -11.84
CA TYR A 85 -6.49 23.99 -10.74
C TYR A 85 -5.24 24.77 -10.33
N ASP A 86 -4.98 24.85 -9.04
CA ASP A 86 -3.83 25.53 -8.47
C ASP A 86 -2.60 24.62 -8.41
N ILE A 87 -2.81 23.32 -8.21
CA ILE A 87 -1.77 22.30 -8.08
C ILE A 87 -2.19 21.01 -8.80
N LEU A 88 -1.22 20.31 -9.40
CA LEU A 88 -1.43 19.03 -10.05
C LEU A 88 -0.66 17.92 -9.30
N HIS A 89 -1.31 16.78 -9.11
CA HIS A 89 -0.71 15.65 -8.42
C HIS A 89 -0.95 14.37 -9.22
N THR A 90 0.11 13.66 -9.58
CA THR A 90 -0.02 12.42 -10.34
C THR A 90 0.37 11.19 -9.50
N ASN A 91 -0.47 10.15 -9.56
CA ASN A 91 -0.29 8.89 -8.83
C ASN A 91 0.35 7.85 -9.73
N GLY A 92 1.67 7.81 -9.75
CA GLY A 92 2.48 6.88 -10.52
C GLY A 92 3.48 7.54 -11.48
N VAL A 93 4.21 6.67 -12.18
CA VAL A 93 5.24 7.02 -13.18
C VAL A 93 5.05 6.07 -14.39
N TRP A 94 5.80 6.20 -15.44
CA TRP A 94 5.93 5.28 -16.59
C TRP A 94 4.77 5.26 -17.61
N LEU A 95 3.69 6.04 -17.43
CA LEU A 95 2.58 6.11 -18.39
C LEU A 95 2.33 7.55 -18.86
N TYR A 96 1.70 7.68 -20.02
CA TYR A 96 1.42 8.98 -20.65
C TYR A 96 0.63 9.92 -19.74
N VAL A 97 -0.35 9.41 -19.01
CA VAL A 97 -1.17 10.21 -18.08
C VAL A 97 -0.30 11.00 -17.11
N HIS A 98 0.69 10.34 -16.49
CA HIS A 98 1.61 10.97 -15.56
C HIS A 98 2.49 12.02 -16.23
N HIS A 99 3.05 11.67 -17.40
CA HIS A 99 3.85 12.60 -18.20
C HIS A 99 3.05 13.84 -18.65
N ALA A 100 1.83 13.64 -19.16
CA ALA A 100 0.98 14.74 -19.63
C ALA A 100 0.64 15.72 -18.48
N THR A 101 0.37 15.19 -17.28
CA THR A 101 0.11 16.00 -16.09
C THR A 101 1.33 16.86 -15.73
N CYS A 102 2.53 16.27 -15.67
CA CYS A 102 3.76 16.99 -15.38
C CYS A 102 4.12 18.04 -16.43
N VAL A 103 3.95 17.71 -17.72
CA VAL A 103 4.19 18.66 -18.83
C VAL A 103 3.25 19.84 -18.71
N MET A 104 1.98 19.59 -18.41
CA MET A 104 0.98 20.64 -18.29
C MET A 104 1.29 21.57 -17.12
N ALA A 105 1.63 21.01 -15.95
CA ALA A 105 2.02 21.80 -14.79
C ALA A 105 3.20 22.75 -15.11
N ARG A 106 4.26 22.21 -15.69
CA ARG A 106 5.43 23.02 -16.09
C ARG A 106 5.10 24.11 -17.12
N LYS A 107 4.25 23.79 -18.11
CA LYS A 107 3.85 24.76 -19.15
C LYS A 107 3.21 26.01 -18.55
N LEU A 108 2.61 25.89 -17.38
CA LEU A 108 1.83 26.94 -16.76
C LEU A 108 2.45 27.51 -15.49
N GLY A 109 3.64 26.99 -15.11
CA GLY A 109 4.29 27.40 -13.89
C GLY A 109 3.50 27.04 -12.63
N LYS A 110 2.69 25.97 -12.67
CA LYS A 110 1.97 25.46 -11.50
C LYS A 110 2.76 24.38 -10.81
N PRO A 111 2.76 24.33 -9.47
CA PRO A 111 3.43 23.27 -8.74
C PRO A 111 2.79 21.91 -9.02
N TYR A 112 3.65 20.86 -9.00
CA TYR A 112 3.15 19.50 -9.14
C TYR A 112 3.87 18.50 -8.24
N VAL A 113 3.10 17.50 -7.81
CA VAL A 113 3.54 16.39 -6.98
C VAL A 113 3.48 15.09 -7.76
N ILE A 114 4.42 14.19 -7.52
CA ILE A 114 4.38 12.80 -8.02
C ILE A 114 4.42 11.85 -6.84
N THR A 115 3.37 11.04 -6.66
CA THR A 115 3.43 9.86 -5.79
C THR A 115 4.03 8.70 -6.57
N THR A 116 5.15 8.17 -6.10
CA THR A 116 5.91 7.17 -6.86
C THR A 116 5.41 5.75 -6.68
N HIS A 117 4.71 5.44 -5.60
CA HIS A 117 4.18 4.10 -5.26
C HIS A 117 5.20 2.97 -5.44
N GLY A 118 6.45 3.19 -5.07
CA GLY A 118 7.53 2.22 -5.20
C GLY A 118 8.05 2.00 -6.63
N MET A 119 7.57 2.77 -7.60
CA MET A 119 7.97 2.58 -9.01
C MET A 119 9.42 3.00 -9.29
N LEU A 120 10.07 3.71 -8.37
CA LEU A 120 11.48 4.11 -8.45
C LEU A 120 12.42 3.16 -7.67
N TYR A 121 11.91 2.09 -7.10
CA TYR A 121 12.77 1.05 -6.52
C TYR A 121 13.63 0.37 -7.60
N PRO A 122 14.87 -0.01 -7.29
CA PRO A 122 15.79 -0.61 -8.27
C PRO A 122 15.19 -1.80 -9.01
N ASP A 123 14.48 -2.69 -8.31
CA ASP A 123 13.84 -3.86 -8.92
C ASP A 123 12.64 -3.50 -9.79
N ALA A 124 11.89 -2.46 -9.42
CA ALA A 124 10.82 -1.93 -10.25
C ALA A 124 11.35 -1.28 -11.53
N ILE A 125 12.49 -0.59 -11.46
CA ILE A 125 13.17 0.00 -12.62
C ILE A 125 13.71 -1.10 -13.54
N LYS A 126 14.41 -2.12 -12.98
CA LYS A 126 14.99 -3.24 -13.73
C LYS A 126 13.92 -4.03 -14.48
N ARG A 127 12.72 -4.17 -13.91
CA ARG A 127 11.62 -4.87 -14.56
C ARG A 127 11.20 -4.14 -15.82
N SER A 128 11.35 -4.80 -16.98
CA SER A 128 11.07 -4.23 -18.30
C SER A 128 11.95 -3.00 -18.63
N TYR A 129 13.20 -2.98 -18.16
CA TYR A 129 14.16 -1.87 -18.32
C TYR A 129 14.25 -1.36 -19.76
N TRP A 130 14.38 -2.25 -20.74
CA TRP A 130 14.48 -1.91 -22.16
C TRP A 130 13.27 -1.10 -22.70
N LYS A 131 12.07 -1.31 -22.13
CA LYS A 131 10.86 -0.56 -22.49
C LYS A 131 10.83 0.80 -21.79
N LYS A 132 11.36 0.88 -20.58
CA LYS A 132 11.34 2.09 -19.74
C LYS A 132 12.47 3.05 -20.08
N TRP A 133 13.64 2.54 -20.45
CA TRP A 133 14.85 3.35 -20.65
C TRP A 133 14.72 4.48 -21.69
N PRO A 134 14.17 4.25 -22.90
CA PRO A 134 13.96 5.35 -23.86
C PRO A 134 13.01 6.42 -23.30
N LEU A 135 11.91 5.99 -22.70
CA LEU A 135 10.91 6.89 -22.11
C LEU A 135 11.46 7.62 -20.88
N LEU A 136 12.30 6.95 -20.09
CA LEU A 136 12.97 7.56 -18.96
C LEU A 136 13.85 8.72 -19.44
N LYS A 137 14.70 8.51 -20.45
CA LYS A 137 15.57 9.55 -21.01
C LYS A 137 14.80 10.70 -21.70
N LEU A 138 13.74 10.38 -22.42
CA LEU A 138 13.03 11.34 -23.23
C LEU A 138 12.02 12.19 -22.42
N CYS A 139 11.36 11.59 -21.44
CA CYS A 139 10.22 12.19 -20.75
C CYS A 139 10.37 12.15 -19.21
N PHE A 140 10.38 10.95 -18.62
CA PHE A 140 10.16 10.80 -17.18
C PHE A 140 11.28 11.32 -16.31
N HIS A 141 12.54 11.29 -16.77
CA HIS A 141 13.63 11.88 -16.01
C HIS A 141 13.37 13.37 -15.75
N LYS A 142 12.97 14.10 -16.80
CA LYS A 142 12.64 15.52 -16.65
C LYS A 142 11.43 15.74 -15.76
N ASP A 143 10.40 14.90 -15.89
CA ASP A 143 9.19 14.98 -15.06
C ASP A 143 9.51 14.81 -13.58
N ILE A 144 10.35 13.81 -13.25
CA ILE A 144 10.75 13.53 -11.88
C ILE A 144 11.68 14.62 -11.35
N MET A 145 12.73 15.00 -12.10
CA MET A 145 13.74 15.95 -11.61
C MET A 145 13.22 17.38 -11.44
N GLN A 146 12.14 17.75 -12.12
CA GLN A 146 11.53 19.08 -12.05
C GLN A 146 10.24 19.10 -11.21
N ALA A 147 9.88 18.02 -10.53
CA ALA A 147 8.75 18.01 -9.62
C ALA A 147 9.03 18.94 -8.43
N ASP A 148 8.03 19.69 -8.00
CA ASP A 148 8.13 20.57 -6.83
C ASP A 148 8.21 19.76 -5.54
N CYS A 149 7.57 18.58 -5.52
CA CYS A 149 7.74 17.59 -4.46
C CYS A 149 7.50 16.17 -4.98
N LEU A 150 8.27 15.19 -4.50
CA LEU A 150 7.91 13.79 -4.62
C LEU A 150 7.26 13.31 -3.32
N HIS A 151 6.18 12.57 -3.45
CA HIS A 151 5.50 11.94 -2.33
C HIS A 151 5.95 10.48 -2.21
N ALA A 152 6.51 10.15 -1.06
CA ALA A 152 6.90 8.80 -0.64
C ALA A 152 5.95 8.31 0.45
N THR A 153 5.59 7.04 0.43
CA THR A 153 4.69 6.44 1.43
C THR A 153 5.42 6.03 2.71
N CYS A 154 6.75 5.94 2.65
CA CYS A 154 7.61 5.56 3.77
C CYS A 154 9.04 6.08 3.57
N LYS A 155 9.85 6.01 4.64
CA LYS A 155 11.27 6.42 4.62
C LYS A 155 12.09 5.63 3.59
N GLN A 156 11.88 4.32 3.49
CA GLN A 156 12.59 3.49 2.52
C GLN A 156 12.31 3.93 1.08
N GLU A 157 11.09 4.33 0.76
CA GLU A 157 10.75 4.87 -0.56
C GLU A 157 11.49 6.20 -0.82
N MET A 158 11.57 7.10 0.17
CA MET A 158 12.35 8.32 0.06
C MET A 158 13.84 8.02 -0.22
N GLU A 159 14.42 7.04 0.46
CA GLU A 159 15.83 6.65 0.24
C GLU A 159 16.05 6.17 -1.20
N HIS A 160 15.12 5.42 -1.78
CA HIS A 160 15.18 5.00 -3.18
C HIS A 160 14.97 6.17 -4.15
N ILE A 161 14.11 7.13 -3.83
CA ILE A 161 13.95 8.38 -4.58
C ILE A 161 15.28 9.15 -4.59
N ARG A 162 15.96 9.25 -3.47
CA ARG A 162 17.28 9.88 -3.36
C ARG A 162 18.35 9.13 -4.17
N ALA A 163 18.36 7.80 -4.06
CA ALA A 163 19.27 6.95 -4.85
C ALA A 163 19.02 7.05 -6.37
N PHE A 164 17.79 7.32 -6.80
CA PHE A 164 17.46 7.61 -8.20
C PHE A 164 18.06 8.94 -8.69
N GLY A 165 18.43 9.85 -7.78
CA GLY A 165 19.09 11.12 -8.07
C GLY A 165 18.23 12.36 -7.85
N TYR A 166 16.99 12.24 -7.39
CA TYR A 166 16.16 13.40 -7.09
C TYR A 166 16.65 14.14 -5.84
N LYS A 167 16.88 15.47 -5.98
CA LYS A 167 17.39 16.34 -4.91
C LYS A 167 16.38 17.34 -4.37
N GLY A 168 15.19 17.42 -4.99
CA GLY A 168 14.12 18.30 -4.52
C GLY A 168 13.42 17.79 -3.25
N PRO A 169 12.40 18.49 -2.77
CA PRO A 169 11.64 18.11 -1.59
C PRO A 169 10.98 16.74 -1.72
N VAL A 170 11.03 15.91 -0.66
CA VAL A 170 10.29 14.64 -0.57
C VAL A 170 9.41 14.67 0.67
N ALA A 171 8.12 14.53 0.49
CA ALA A 171 7.15 14.38 1.57
C ALA A 171 6.97 12.90 1.91
N ILE A 172 7.14 12.53 3.17
CA ILE A 172 6.79 11.19 3.65
C ILE A 172 5.39 11.24 4.26
N ILE A 173 4.41 10.77 3.50
CA ILE A 173 3.01 10.68 3.93
C ILE A 173 2.55 9.25 3.68
N PRO A 174 2.12 8.49 4.71
CA PRO A 174 1.75 7.09 4.54
C PRO A 174 0.49 6.92 3.69
N ASN A 175 0.27 5.71 3.20
CA ASN A 175 -1.01 5.38 2.58
C ASN A 175 -2.14 5.49 3.63
N PRO A 176 -3.29 6.04 3.26
CA PRO A 176 -4.43 6.17 4.15
C PRO A 176 -5.07 4.81 4.46
N MET A 177 -5.59 4.71 5.67
CA MET A 177 -6.39 3.58 6.12
C MET A 177 -7.78 4.06 6.52
N VAL A 178 -8.80 3.60 5.82
CA VAL A 178 -10.19 3.75 6.29
C VAL A 178 -10.40 2.74 7.41
N LEU A 179 -10.66 3.23 8.61
CA LEU A 179 -10.88 2.35 9.76
C LEU A 179 -12.12 1.48 9.51
N PRO A 180 -12.00 0.16 9.72
CA PRO A 180 -13.12 -0.75 9.47
C PRO A 180 -14.24 -0.57 10.50
N THR A 181 -15.43 -1.01 10.14
CA THR A 181 -16.47 -1.27 11.13
C THR A 181 -15.94 -2.31 12.13
N PRO A 182 -16.10 -2.09 13.45
CA PRO A 182 -15.63 -3.04 14.45
C PRO A 182 -16.12 -4.46 14.15
N PRO A 183 -15.22 -5.45 14.08
CA PRO A 183 -15.63 -6.83 13.81
C PRO A 183 -16.50 -7.37 14.95
N SER A 184 -17.45 -8.24 14.61
CA SER A 184 -18.27 -8.95 15.59
C SER A 184 -17.55 -10.12 16.22
N ALA A 185 -16.65 -10.74 15.46
CA ALA A 185 -15.78 -11.81 15.95
C ALA A 185 -14.77 -11.29 17.00
N LYS A 186 -14.31 -12.20 17.84
CA LYS A 186 -13.26 -11.93 18.83
C LYS A 186 -12.22 -13.02 18.79
N ARG A 187 -11.00 -12.68 19.19
CA ARG A 187 -9.97 -13.70 19.44
C ARG A 187 -10.41 -14.61 20.57
N SER A 188 -10.25 -15.92 20.40
CA SER A 188 -10.59 -16.88 21.47
C SER A 188 -9.57 -16.79 22.60
N PRO A 189 -9.99 -16.51 23.85
CA PRO A 189 -9.05 -16.43 24.97
C PRO A 189 -8.56 -17.81 25.44
N LYS A 190 -9.25 -18.90 25.08
CA LYS A 190 -8.97 -20.28 25.55
C LYS A 190 -8.75 -21.27 24.40
N GLY A 191 -8.48 -20.81 23.20
CA GLY A 191 -8.27 -21.66 22.03
C GLY A 191 -6.81 -21.82 21.66
N LYS A 192 -6.58 -22.62 20.63
CA LYS A 192 -5.28 -22.65 19.96
C LYS A 192 -4.93 -21.24 19.46
N LYS A 193 -3.64 -20.89 19.49
CA LYS A 193 -3.19 -19.66 18.85
C LYS A 193 -3.37 -19.78 17.34
N VAL A 194 -3.88 -18.73 16.70
CA VAL A 194 -4.09 -18.70 15.26
C VAL A 194 -3.08 -17.75 14.62
N PHE A 195 -2.19 -18.29 13.82
CA PHE A 195 -1.26 -17.53 12.99
C PHE A 195 -1.85 -17.33 11.60
N GLY A 196 -1.75 -16.15 11.02
CA GLY A 196 -2.35 -15.87 9.73
C GLY A 196 -1.35 -15.34 8.72
N PHE A 197 -1.61 -15.66 7.45
CA PHE A 197 -1.12 -14.92 6.29
C PHE A 197 -2.33 -14.41 5.51
N LEU A 198 -2.28 -13.16 5.05
CA LEU A 198 -3.30 -12.60 4.16
C LEU A 198 -2.64 -11.83 3.02
N GLY A 199 -3.00 -12.19 1.78
CA GLY A 199 -2.51 -11.49 0.59
C GLY A 199 -2.49 -12.35 -0.65
N ARG A 200 -2.01 -11.78 -1.76
CA ARG A 200 -1.83 -12.53 -3.01
C ARG A 200 -0.80 -13.64 -2.81
N LEU A 201 -1.14 -14.85 -3.19
CA LEU A 201 -0.21 -15.98 -3.17
C LEU A 201 0.77 -15.87 -4.35
N HIS A 202 1.99 -15.46 -4.02
CA HIS A 202 3.05 -15.23 -4.99
C HIS A 202 4.42 -15.54 -4.33
N PRO A 203 5.42 -16.11 -5.04
CA PRO A 203 6.72 -16.49 -4.45
C PRO A 203 7.43 -15.39 -3.64
N ARG A 204 7.25 -14.11 -4.01
CA ARG A 204 7.80 -12.97 -3.26
C ARG A 204 7.21 -12.79 -1.87
N LYS A 205 6.07 -13.43 -1.57
CA LYS A 205 5.42 -13.36 -0.26
C LYS A 205 5.98 -14.37 0.74
N LYS A 206 6.75 -15.35 0.27
CA LYS A 206 7.47 -16.33 1.11
C LYS A 206 6.58 -17.04 2.13
N VAL A 207 5.35 -17.38 1.71
CA VAL A 207 4.36 -18.03 2.59
C VAL A 207 4.87 -19.36 3.13
N GLU A 208 5.66 -20.09 2.35
CA GLU A 208 6.29 -21.36 2.73
C GLU A 208 7.13 -21.25 4.01
N ASN A 209 7.71 -20.07 4.31
CA ASN A 209 8.52 -19.89 5.51
C ASN A 209 7.70 -20.04 6.80
N LEU A 210 6.37 -19.79 6.74
CA LEU A 210 5.49 -20.07 7.88
C LEU A 210 5.40 -21.58 8.14
N PHE A 211 5.39 -22.40 7.12
CA PHE A 211 5.32 -23.86 7.24
C PHE A 211 6.61 -24.42 7.81
N TYR A 212 7.75 -23.94 7.30
CA TYR A 212 9.06 -24.33 7.82
C TYR A 212 9.25 -23.86 9.28
N GLY A 213 8.79 -22.64 9.61
CA GLY A 213 8.77 -22.14 10.98
C GLY A 213 7.87 -22.98 11.90
N LEU A 214 6.67 -23.38 11.42
CA LEU A 214 5.77 -24.25 12.17
C LEU A 214 6.39 -25.63 12.42
N GLU A 215 7.05 -26.22 11.41
CA GLU A 215 7.74 -27.51 11.56
C GLU A 215 8.79 -27.47 12.68
N MET A 216 9.49 -26.35 12.83
CA MET A 216 10.50 -26.17 13.88
C MET A 216 9.93 -26.14 15.31
N LEU A 217 8.63 -25.92 15.48
CA LEU A 217 7.96 -25.97 16.80
C LEU A 217 7.85 -27.39 17.37
N LYS A 218 8.03 -28.40 16.56
CA LYS A 218 7.99 -29.84 16.94
C LYS A 218 6.71 -30.18 17.71
N GLU A 219 6.83 -30.62 18.97
CA GLU A 219 5.71 -31.04 19.79
C GLU A 219 4.70 -29.92 20.09
N ARG A 220 5.11 -28.64 20.00
CA ARG A 220 4.23 -27.50 20.24
C ARG A 220 3.36 -27.11 19.04
N GLN A 221 3.49 -27.79 17.90
CA GLN A 221 2.65 -27.53 16.72
C GLN A 221 1.14 -27.65 17.01
N ASP A 222 0.77 -28.57 17.90
CA ASP A 222 -0.63 -28.81 18.24
C ASP A 222 -1.26 -27.67 19.07
N GLU A 223 -0.47 -26.71 19.58
CA GLU A 223 -0.94 -25.55 20.32
C GLU A 223 -1.46 -24.44 19.39
N CYS A 224 -1.23 -24.53 18.06
CA CYS A 224 -1.59 -23.50 17.12
C CYS A 224 -2.17 -24.02 15.80
N GLU A 225 -2.72 -23.08 15.02
CA GLU A 225 -3.17 -23.26 13.63
C GLU A 225 -2.57 -22.17 12.74
N ILE A 226 -2.38 -22.47 11.45
CA ILE A 226 -2.05 -21.47 10.44
C ILE A 226 -3.22 -21.30 9.45
N TRP A 227 -3.65 -20.05 9.25
CA TRP A 227 -4.65 -19.69 8.25
C TRP A 227 -3.98 -18.97 7.08
N ILE A 228 -4.13 -19.52 5.88
CA ILE A 228 -3.67 -18.92 4.63
C ILE A 228 -4.87 -18.35 3.92
N MET A 229 -4.94 -17.03 3.86
CA MET A 229 -6.04 -16.26 3.28
C MET A 229 -5.55 -15.53 2.03
N GLY A 230 -6.15 -15.83 0.89
CA GLY A 230 -5.81 -15.24 -0.39
C GLY A 230 -5.77 -16.26 -1.52
N SER A 231 -5.57 -15.77 -2.72
CA SER A 231 -5.39 -16.53 -3.94
C SER A 231 -4.27 -15.90 -4.78
N GLY A 232 -3.79 -16.60 -5.79
CA GLY A 232 -2.69 -16.08 -6.59
C GLY A 232 -2.33 -16.96 -7.78
N LEU A 233 -1.04 -17.17 -7.99
CA LEU A 233 -0.53 -18.01 -9.07
C LEU A 233 -0.85 -19.48 -8.79
N PRO A 234 -1.55 -20.20 -9.68
CA PRO A 234 -1.93 -21.59 -9.46
C PRO A 234 -0.75 -22.50 -9.14
N GLU A 235 0.40 -22.26 -9.79
CA GLU A 235 1.62 -23.02 -9.58
C GLU A 235 2.15 -22.83 -8.15
N TYR A 236 2.09 -21.60 -7.63
CA TYR A 236 2.53 -21.32 -6.27
C TYR A 236 1.55 -21.83 -5.22
N GLU A 237 0.24 -21.76 -5.47
CA GLU A 237 -0.76 -22.39 -4.60
C GLU A 237 -0.57 -23.92 -4.51
N SER A 238 -0.30 -24.56 -5.64
CA SER A 238 -0.01 -26.00 -5.71
C SER A 238 1.28 -26.35 -4.97
N PHE A 239 2.32 -25.53 -5.14
CA PHE A 239 3.58 -25.65 -4.38
C PHE A 239 3.33 -25.56 -2.87
N LEU A 240 2.61 -24.54 -2.38
CA LEU A 240 2.32 -24.39 -0.96
C LEU A 240 1.57 -25.59 -0.38
N LYS A 241 0.57 -26.11 -1.07
CA LYS A 241 -0.18 -27.31 -0.65
C LYS A 241 0.71 -28.55 -0.62
N SER A 242 1.63 -28.66 -1.57
CA SER A 242 2.58 -29.78 -1.61
C SER A 242 3.58 -29.74 -0.47
N GLU A 243 4.08 -28.55 -0.09
CA GLU A 243 4.98 -28.38 1.06
C GLU A 243 4.28 -28.73 2.39
N VAL A 244 3.03 -28.27 2.58
CA VAL A 244 2.23 -28.68 3.76
C VAL A 244 2.11 -30.20 3.88
N LYS A 245 1.83 -30.89 2.75
CA LYS A 245 1.73 -32.36 2.70
C LYS A 245 3.08 -33.03 2.97
N LYS A 246 4.16 -32.55 2.37
CA LYS A 246 5.53 -33.06 2.50
C LYS A 246 6.01 -32.95 3.96
N LEU A 247 5.69 -31.86 4.65
CA LEU A 247 6.04 -31.62 6.04
C LEU A 247 5.07 -32.31 7.03
N GLY A 248 4.01 -32.96 6.55
CA GLY A 248 3.03 -33.65 7.39
C GLY A 248 2.21 -32.75 8.31
N LEU A 249 2.10 -31.44 7.99
CA LEU A 249 1.40 -30.45 8.82
C LEU A 249 -0.12 -30.64 8.74
N LYS A 250 -0.77 -30.84 9.88
CA LYS A 250 -2.22 -31.08 9.98
C LYS A 250 -3.03 -29.83 10.33
N ASN A 251 -2.37 -28.78 10.80
CA ASN A 251 -2.96 -27.58 11.37
C ASN A 251 -2.82 -26.34 10.48
N VAL A 252 -2.66 -26.54 9.15
CA VAL A 252 -2.67 -25.48 8.14
C VAL A 252 -3.99 -25.51 7.37
N LYS A 253 -4.68 -24.35 7.32
CA LYS A 253 -5.97 -24.17 6.63
C LYS A 253 -5.83 -23.15 5.52
N PHE A 254 -6.20 -23.51 4.30
CA PHE A 254 -6.32 -22.60 3.17
C PHE A 254 -7.78 -22.11 3.10
N LEU A 255 -8.00 -20.82 3.39
CA LEU A 255 -9.35 -20.24 3.47
C LEU A 255 -9.79 -19.58 2.15
N GLY A 256 -8.90 -19.50 1.16
CA GLY A 256 -9.18 -18.83 -0.10
C GLY A 256 -9.18 -17.30 0.01
N PHE A 257 -9.74 -16.64 -0.98
CA PHE A 257 -9.80 -15.18 -1.05
C PHE A 257 -10.83 -14.63 -0.07
N VAL A 258 -10.43 -13.68 0.76
CA VAL A 258 -11.28 -12.96 1.71
C VAL A 258 -11.18 -11.45 1.46
N ASN A 259 -12.30 -10.74 1.55
CA ASN A 259 -12.35 -9.29 1.35
C ASN A 259 -13.42 -8.62 2.22
N GLY A 260 -13.56 -7.31 2.08
CA GLY A 260 -14.56 -6.52 2.79
C GLY A 260 -14.57 -6.76 4.30
N GLN A 261 -15.74 -6.79 4.91
CA GLN A 261 -15.88 -7.00 6.37
C GLN A 261 -15.39 -8.39 6.82
N GLU A 262 -15.57 -9.43 5.99
CA GLU A 262 -15.09 -10.79 6.31
C GLU A 262 -13.59 -10.81 6.59
N LYS A 263 -12.80 -10.02 5.84
CA LYS A 263 -11.37 -9.88 6.07
C LYS A 263 -11.07 -9.47 7.52
N TYR A 264 -11.75 -8.46 8.01
CA TYR A 264 -11.55 -7.96 9.38
C TYR A 264 -12.05 -8.93 10.45
N GLU A 265 -13.16 -9.65 10.15
CA GLU A 265 -13.65 -10.73 11.00
C GLU A 265 -12.64 -11.88 11.13
N LYS A 266 -11.86 -12.16 10.09
CA LYS A 266 -10.76 -13.13 10.15
C LYS A 266 -9.53 -12.58 10.86
N LEU A 267 -9.13 -11.34 10.52
CA LEU A 267 -7.95 -10.71 11.12
C LEU A 267 -8.04 -10.62 12.64
N VAL A 268 -9.17 -10.18 13.21
CA VAL A 268 -9.34 -10.04 14.65
C VAL A 268 -9.21 -11.37 15.42
N GLN A 269 -9.46 -12.50 14.76
CA GLN A 269 -9.31 -13.83 15.35
C GLN A 269 -7.87 -14.32 15.43
N LEU A 270 -6.95 -13.69 14.67
CA LEU A 270 -5.55 -14.08 14.67
C LEU A 270 -4.85 -13.68 15.98
N SER A 271 -3.96 -14.52 16.45
CA SER A 271 -2.99 -14.18 17.47
C SER A 271 -1.86 -13.31 16.90
N THR A 272 -1.49 -13.55 15.64
CA THR A 272 -0.49 -12.75 14.92
C THR A 272 -0.69 -12.94 13.42
N LEU A 273 -0.62 -11.83 12.66
CA LEU A 273 -0.49 -11.87 11.22
C LEU A 273 1.00 -11.91 10.83
N PHE A 274 1.37 -12.78 9.89
CA PHE A 274 2.72 -12.85 9.36
C PHE A 274 2.79 -12.26 7.93
N VAL A 275 3.75 -11.37 7.71
CA VAL A 275 4.04 -10.73 6.43
C VAL A 275 5.52 -10.98 6.07
N PRO A 276 5.88 -12.24 5.70
CA PRO A 276 7.27 -12.62 5.44
C PRO A 276 7.76 -12.26 4.03
N SER A 277 7.21 -11.21 3.44
CA SER A 277 7.46 -10.79 2.07
C SER A 277 8.93 -10.45 1.82
N ASP A 278 9.45 -10.76 0.63
CA ASP A 278 10.76 -10.29 0.18
C ASP A 278 10.81 -8.76 0.16
N PHE A 279 9.69 -8.16 -0.25
CA PHE A 279 9.56 -6.73 -0.40
C PHE A 279 8.08 -6.29 -0.40
N GLU A 280 7.79 -5.19 0.30
CA GLU A 280 6.55 -4.42 0.21
C GLU A 280 6.88 -2.93 0.09
N ASN A 281 6.16 -2.20 -0.77
CA ASN A 281 6.30 -0.75 -0.79
C ASN A 281 5.76 -0.12 0.49
N PHE A 282 4.56 -0.54 0.91
CA PHE A 282 3.94 -0.12 2.16
C PHE A 282 3.42 -1.33 2.95
N GLY A 283 2.63 -2.21 2.31
CA GLY A 283 2.05 -3.37 2.95
C GLY A 283 0.78 -3.04 3.75
N MET A 284 -0.27 -2.56 3.06
CA MET A 284 -1.56 -2.19 3.66
C MET A 284 -2.12 -3.22 4.64
N ILE A 285 -1.83 -4.49 4.41
CA ILE A 285 -2.29 -5.57 5.29
C ILE A 285 -1.78 -5.45 6.75
N VAL A 286 -0.66 -4.76 6.94
CA VAL A 286 -0.13 -4.48 8.29
C VAL A 286 -1.05 -3.50 9.01
N THR A 287 -1.41 -2.37 8.38
CA THR A 287 -2.36 -1.42 8.96
C THR A 287 -3.74 -2.03 9.15
N GLU A 288 -4.19 -2.86 8.21
CA GLU A 288 -5.47 -3.57 8.30
C GLU A 288 -5.52 -4.51 9.51
N ALA A 289 -4.49 -5.29 9.77
CA ALA A 289 -4.42 -6.17 10.93
C ALA A 289 -4.33 -5.40 12.25
N LEU A 290 -3.45 -4.38 12.30
CA LEU A 290 -3.30 -3.54 13.48
C LEU A 290 -4.58 -2.77 13.82
N SER A 291 -5.35 -2.32 12.81
CA SER A 291 -6.60 -1.57 13.02
C SER A 291 -7.68 -2.35 13.79
N VAL A 292 -7.59 -3.67 13.79
CA VAL A 292 -8.48 -4.56 14.57
C VAL A 292 -7.78 -5.18 15.77
N GLY A 293 -6.63 -4.66 16.17
CA GLY A 293 -5.89 -5.10 17.35
C GLY A 293 -5.16 -6.44 17.16
N THR A 294 -4.79 -6.79 15.94
CA THR A 294 -4.00 -8.00 15.66
C THR A 294 -2.53 -7.65 15.51
N PRO A 295 -1.64 -8.12 16.41
CA PRO A 295 -0.20 -7.94 16.28
C PRO A 295 0.34 -8.51 14.96
N VAL A 296 1.41 -7.91 14.44
CA VAL A 296 1.98 -8.29 13.16
C VAL A 296 3.46 -8.64 13.28
N MET A 297 3.87 -9.75 12.66
CA MET A 297 5.27 -10.00 12.30
C MET A 297 5.48 -9.61 10.85
N ALA A 298 6.33 -8.63 10.60
CA ALA A 298 6.69 -8.19 9.26
C ALA A 298 8.19 -8.34 9.01
N SER A 299 8.56 -8.70 7.78
CA SER A 299 9.96 -8.88 7.40
C SER A 299 10.71 -7.56 7.26
N LEU A 300 12.05 -7.61 7.33
CA LEU A 300 12.93 -6.46 7.04
C LEU A 300 12.78 -5.94 5.60
N GLY A 301 12.16 -6.70 4.71
CA GLY A 301 11.78 -6.26 3.36
C GLY A 301 10.53 -5.37 3.31
N THR A 302 10.00 -4.99 4.47
CA THR A 302 8.84 -4.11 4.63
C THR A 302 9.22 -2.86 5.42
N PRO A 303 8.56 -1.71 5.23
CA PRO A 303 8.91 -0.47 5.93
C PRO A 303 8.23 -0.35 7.31
N TRP A 304 8.26 -1.41 8.11
CA TRP A 304 7.48 -1.50 9.36
C TRP A 304 8.33 -1.59 10.63
N GLU A 305 9.45 -0.85 10.70
CA GLU A 305 10.26 -0.78 11.92
C GLU A 305 9.49 -0.26 13.15
N GLU A 306 8.39 0.47 12.91
CA GLU A 306 7.47 0.97 13.94
C GLU A 306 6.85 -0.13 14.77
N LEU A 307 6.71 -1.35 14.23
CA LEU A 307 6.22 -2.52 14.99
C LEU A 307 7.06 -2.78 16.25
N ASN A 308 8.38 -2.68 16.12
CA ASN A 308 9.30 -2.83 17.26
C ASN A 308 9.28 -1.60 18.17
N LYS A 309 9.27 -0.38 17.59
CA LYS A 309 9.30 0.88 18.37
C LYS A 309 8.06 1.07 19.22
N GLN A 310 6.89 0.69 18.69
CA GLN A 310 5.60 0.81 19.38
C GLN A 310 5.21 -0.46 20.15
N HIS A 311 6.07 -1.48 20.16
CA HIS A 311 5.79 -2.76 20.81
C HIS A 311 4.43 -3.36 20.42
N CYS A 312 4.06 -3.25 19.13
CA CYS A 312 2.80 -3.76 18.60
C CYS A 312 2.98 -4.95 17.62
N GLY A 313 4.20 -5.46 17.52
CA GLY A 313 4.54 -6.59 16.65
C GLY A 313 6.03 -6.84 16.61
N TRP A 314 6.48 -7.49 15.54
CA TRP A 314 7.88 -7.84 15.30
C TRP A 314 8.29 -7.40 13.89
N TRP A 315 9.37 -6.70 13.79
CA TRP A 315 10.03 -6.39 12.52
C TRP A 315 11.41 -7.05 12.54
N CYS A 316 11.54 -8.16 11.82
CA CYS A 316 12.73 -9.00 11.85
C CYS A 316 12.93 -9.74 10.51
N ASP A 317 14.02 -10.50 10.37
CA ASP A 317 14.23 -11.29 9.16
C ASP A 317 13.18 -12.39 9.03
N ARG A 318 12.79 -12.67 7.78
CA ARG A 318 11.76 -13.63 7.37
C ARG A 318 12.21 -15.10 7.38
N THR A 319 13.36 -15.41 7.96
CA THR A 319 13.84 -16.80 8.00
C THR A 319 12.90 -17.70 8.79
N PRO A 320 12.81 -18.99 8.47
CA PRO A 320 12.01 -19.94 9.24
C PRO A 320 12.32 -19.92 10.74
N GLU A 321 13.59 -19.75 11.11
CA GLU A 321 14.06 -19.68 12.50
C GLU A 321 13.47 -18.47 13.24
N ASN A 322 13.49 -17.29 12.62
CA ASN A 322 12.90 -16.09 13.21
C ASN A 322 11.38 -16.19 13.30
N ILE A 323 10.74 -16.76 12.29
CA ILE A 323 9.29 -17.03 12.30
C ILE A 323 8.94 -17.99 13.43
N ALA A 324 9.67 -19.11 13.59
CA ALA A 324 9.50 -20.04 14.67
C ALA A 324 9.69 -19.38 16.04
N LYS A 325 10.72 -18.53 16.18
CA LYS A 325 10.96 -17.75 17.40
C LYS A 325 9.78 -16.86 17.77
N VAL A 326 9.22 -16.13 16.80
CA VAL A 326 8.03 -15.29 17.02
C VAL A 326 6.81 -16.16 17.38
N MET A 327 6.59 -17.28 16.69
CA MET A 327 5.52 -18.21 17.00
C MET A 327 5.63 -18.70 18.45
N LEU A 328 6.83 -19.14 18.89
CA LEU A 328 7.06 -19.58 20.28
C LEU A 328 6.78 -18.46 21.28
N GLN A 329 7.26 -17.24 21.04
CA GLN A 329 6.94 -16.09 21.89
C GLN A 329 5.44 -15.89 22.04
N VAL A 330 4.68 -15.94 20.93
CA VAL A 330 3.23 -15.78 20.94
C VAL A 330 2.52 -16.93 21.65
N LEU A 331 3.04 -18.16 21.53
CA LEU A 331 2.50 -19.31 22.29
C LEU A 331 2.63 -19.11 23.80
N ASP A 332 3.74 -18.52 24.24
CA ASP A 332 4.01 -18.26 25.66
C ASP A 332 3.26 -17.03 26.21
N MET A 333 2.77 -16.13 25.33
CA MET A 333 2.03 -14.94 25.74
C MET A 333 0.61 -15.27 26.22
N SER A 334 0.20 -14.63 27.30
CA SER A 334 -1.19 -14.61 27.74
C SER A 334 -2.10 -13.85 26.77
N SER A 335 -3.40 -14.08 26.83
CA SER A 335 -4.39 -13.33 26.04
C SER A 335 -4.33 -11.83 26.33
N LYS A 336 -4.08 -11.46 27.59
CA LYS A 336 -3.97 -10.07 28.01
C LYS A 336 -2.77 -9.36 27.36
N GLU A 337 -1.60 -9.99 27.33
CA GLU A 337 -0.41 -9.42 26.70
C GLU A 337 -0.62 -9.21 25.19
N LEU A 338 -1.30 -10.16 24.51
CA LEU A 338 -1.66 -10.02 23.10
C LEU A 338 -2.69 -8.91 22.87
N GLU A 339 -3.65 -8.71 23.77
CA GLU A 339 -4.60 -7.61 23.70
C GLU A 339 -3.89 -6.26 23.87
N GLU A 340 -3.04 -6.13 24.89
CA GLU A 340 -2.27 -4.89 25.13
C GLU A 340 -1.35 -4.55 23.94
N MET A 341 -0.72 -5.55 23.32
CA MET A 341 0.06 -5.38 22.09
C MET A 341 -0.82 -4.93 20.92
N GLY A 342 -2.00 -5.52 20.77
CA GLY A 342 -2.99 -5.18 19.74
C GLY A 342 -3.52 -3.76 19.92
N GLU A 343 -3.85 -3.33 21.14
CA GLU A 343 -4.34 -1.97 21.41
C GLU A 343 -3.26 -0.91 21.08
N ARG A 344 -1.98 -1.16 21.35
CA ARG A 344 -0.90 -0.27 20.91
C ARG A 344 -0.85 -0.14 19.39
N GLY A 345 -1.02 -1.27 18.67
CA GLY A 345 -1.07 -1.27 17.21
C GLY A 345 -2.26 -0.49 16.66
N LYS A 346 -3.43 -0.67 17.25
CA LYS A 346 -4.65 0.04 16.89
C LYS A 346 -4.52 1.56 17.10
N ALA A 347 -4.04 1.97 18.26
CA ALA A 347 -3.79 3.39 18.56
C ALA A 347 -2.80 4.00 17.56
N MET A 348 -1.70 3.29 17.23
CA MET A 348 -0.75 3.73 16.21
C MET A 348 -1.39 3.95 14.85
N VAL A 349 -2.29 3.04 14.42
CA VAL A 349 -3.00 3.18 13.14
C VAL A 349 -3.96 4.35 13.17
N GLU A 350 -4.74 4.51 14.21
CA GLU A 350 -5.69 5.62 14.36
C GLU A 350 -4.98 6.98 14.34
N GLU A 351 -3.83 7.09 14.99
CA GLU A 351 -3.08 8.34 15.10
C GLU A 351 -2.34 8.70 13.81
N ASN A 352 -1.72 7.72 13.13
CA ASN A 352 -0.74 8.02 12.08
C ASN A 352 -1.21 7.66 10.67
N TYR A 353 -2.13 6.69 10.53
CA TYR A 353 -2.52 6.10 9.24
C TYR A 353 -4.01 6.26 8.91
N ALA A 354 -4.84 6.71 9.86
CA ALA A 354 -6.25 6.98 9.58
C ALA A 354 -6.40 7.97 8.41
N ALA A 355 -7.34 7.71 7.51
CA ALA A 355 -7.48 8.47 6.27
C ALA A 355 -7.63 9.98 6.49
N MET A 356 -8.31 10.39 7.56
CA MET A 356 -8.44 11.81 7.93
C MET A 356 -7.09 12.43 8.32
N GLN A 357 -6.24 11.71 9.05
CA GLN A 357 -4.91 12.20 9.45
C GLN A 357 -3.99 12.34 8.24
N VAL A 358 -4.03 11.35 7.35
CA VAL A 358 -3.26 11.36 6.10
C VAL A 358 -3.72 12.50 5.19
N ALA A 359 -5.04 12.72 5.07
CA ALA A 359 -5.61 13.83 4.31
C ALA A 359 -5.16 15.20 4.86
N ASN A 360 -5.10 15.37 6.18
CA ASN A 360 -4.58 16.60 6.80
C ASN A 360 -3.12 16.86 6.40
N LYS A 361 -2.27 15.83 6.45
CA LYS A 361 -0.86 15.95 6.01
C LYS A 361 -0.78 16.33 4.52
N MET A 362 -1.63 15.74 3.69
CA MET A 362 -1.64 16.05 2.25
C MET A 362 -2.09 17.51 1.99
N LEU A 363 -3.10 18.02 2.72
CA LEU A 363 -3.51 19.43 2.63
C LEU A 363 -2.39 20.38 3.08
N GLN A 364 -1.67 20.05 4.16
CA GLN A 364 -0.51 20.83 4.60
C GLN A 364 0.59 20.87 3.54
N LEU A 365 0.86 19.73 2.87
CA LEU A 365 1.81 19.67 1.75
C LEU A 365 1.39 20.61 0.62
N TYR A 366 0.12 20.57 0.21
CA TYR A 366 -0.38 21.41 -0.87
C TYR A 366 -0.35 22.89 -0.51
N SER A 367 -0.76 23.27 0.70
CA SER A 367 -0.69 24.66 1.17
C SER A 367 0.74 25.17 1.17
N TRP A 368 1.69 24.39 1.66
CA TRP A 368 3.11 24.75 1.63
C TRP A 368 3.63 24.96 0.21
N LEU A 369 3.29 24.08 -0.74
CA LEU A 369 3.71 24.22 -2.15
C LEU A 369 3.14 25.45 -2.85
N LEU A 370 2.02 25.96 -2.38
CA LEU A 370 1.40 27.20 -2.85
C LEU A 370 1.86 28.43 -2.08
N ASN A 371 2.88 28.31 -1.22
CA ASN A 371 3.37 29.36 -0.31
C ASN A 371 2.29 29.89 0.65
N ASP A 372 1.31 29.06 1.01
CA ASP A 372 0.23 29.31 1.94
C ASP A 372 0.39 28.41 3.19
N GLY A 373 1.53 28.50 3.87
CA GLY A 373 1.84 27.72 5.06
C GLY A 373 3.32 27.48 5.31
N GLU A 374 3.64 27.06 6.53
CA GLU A 374 4.99 26.65 6.90
C GLU A 374 5.35 25.29 6.32
N LYS A 375 6.67 25.04 6.12
CA LYS A 375 7.15 23.74 5.67
C LYS A 375 6.81 22.65 6.70
N PRO A 376 6.01 21.63 6.32
CA PRO A 376 5.68 20.55 7.23
C PRO A 376 6.92 19.73 7.64
N SER A 377 6.94 19.23 8.88
CA SER A 377 8.04 18.43 9.42
C SER A 377 8.30 17.10 8.68
N PHE A 378 7.30 16.60 7.96
CA PHE A 378 7.39 15.41 7.14
C PHE A 378 7.90 15.67 5.71
N VAL A 379 8.31 16.90 5.39
CA VAL A 379 8.96 17.28 4.12
C VAL A 379 10.47 17.39 4.32
N TYR A 380 11.21 16.57 3.59
CA TYR A 380 12.67 16.45 3.68
C TYR A 380 13.31 17.06 2.43
N GLU A 381 14.22 17.98 2.65
CA GLU A 381 15.13 18.55 1.66
C GLU A 381 16.51 17.92 1.79
N VAL A 382 17.39 18.08 0.77
CA VAL A 382 18.78 17.58 0.82
C VAL A 382 19.66 18.57 1.57
#